data_c560e899f2a52d855f6c2807864e6587
#
_entry.id   c560e899f2a52d855f6c2807864e6587
#
_cell.length_a   1.000
_cell.length_b   1.000
_cell.length_c   1.000
_cell.angle_alpha   90.00
_cell.angle_beta   90.00
_cell.angle_gamma   90.00
#
_symmetry.space_group_name_H-M   'P 1'
#
loop_
_entity.id
_entity.type
_entity.pdbx_description
1 polymer ?
#
loop_
_entity_poly.entity_id
_entity_poly.type
_entity_poly.pdbx_seq_one_letter_code
_entity_poly.pdbx_strand_id
1 'polypeptide(L)'
;MILAVSTPKNLPSPAGGYRGRFAPSPTGPLHAGSLVAALGSWLDARKNGGKWLLRIEDLDTPRCIPEATQQIQSQLLACGLSWDEEIIHQSQRQEAYQRALERLNGLKCLYSCTCSRQTIANALASLGIETPRNQEIVYPGTCRPASLISNPAEAFKDSGKAWRIALPLDSHIEFEDLALGHQSQHLNTEVGDFVLRRSDGLFTYQLAVVVDDARQGITHIVRGEDLLSNTARQIYLQKILGYQRPEYLHLPLVLDEHGEKLSKQTLATQINTQDEKHSLMELRKAAKHLGLKNLPDGENVTIAEWLLAATHAWKN
;
A
#
# COMPACT_ATOMS: atom_id res chain seq x y z
N MET A 1 5.37 22.77 -24.33
CA MET A 1 6.63 23.12 -23.63
C MET A 1 6.35 22.91 -22.15
N ILE A 2 6.59 21.72 -21.62
CA ILE A 2 6.38 21.37 -20.21
C ILE A 2 7.72 21.58 -19.53
N LEU A 3 7.76 22.52 -18.57
CA LEU A 3 8.93 22.83 -17.78
C LEU A 3 9.41 21.58 -17.02
N ALA A 4 10.65 21.19 -17.24
CA ALA A 4 11.35 20.24 -16.42
C ALA A 4 11.52 20.86 -15.02
N VAL A 5 10.73 20.37 -14.06
CA VAL A 5 10.89 20.74 -12.65
C VAL A 5 11.95 19.83 -12.06
N SER A 6 13.13 20.40 -11.85
CA SER A 6 14.19 19.76 -11.06
C SER A 6 13.66 19.43 -9.66
N THR A 7 13.77 18.16 -9.25
CA THR A 7 13.45 17.72 -7.89
C THR A 7 14.43 18.38 -6.90
N PRO A 8 13.94 19.11 -5.89
CA PRO A 8 14.83 19.59 -4.83
C PRO A 8 15.28 18.41 -3.98
N LYS A 9 16.58 18.23 -3.83
CA LYS A 9 17.20 17.39 -2.80
C LYS A 9 16.85 18.00 -1.45
N ASN A 10 16.27 17.20 -0.56
CA ASN A 10 15.83 17.54 0.80
C ASN A 10 14.57 18.41 0.87
N LEU A 11 13.41 17.77 0.82
CA LEU A 11 12.20 18.37 1.39
C LEU A 11 12.35 18.39 2.92
N PRO A 12 12.04 19.52 3.58
CA PRO A 12 12.05 19.56 5.05
C PRO A 12 11.05 18.55 5.59
N SER A 13 11.43 17.88 6.68
CA SER A 13 10.49 17.02 7.45
C SER A 13 9.19 17.76 7.70
N PRO A 14 8.03 17.12 7.55
CA PRO A 14 6.75 17.79 7.74
C PRO A 14 6.65 18.38 9.15
N ALA A 15 6.12 19.57 9.26
CA ALA A 15 5.96 20.33 10.51
C ALA A 15 5.07 19.63 11.58
N GLY A 16 4.64 18.39 11.34
CA GLY A 16 3.71 17.62 12.17
C GLY A 16 4.28 16.39 12.90
N GLY A 17 5.59 16.14 12.83
CA GLY A 17 6.20 14.94 13.43
C GLY A 17 5.95 13.66 12.60
N TYR A 18 6.50 12.53 13.06
CA TYR A 18 6.35 11.23 12.42
C TYR A 18 4.90 10.73 12.50
N ARG A 19 4.35 10.31 11.37
CA ARG A 19 3.03 9.64 11.26
C ARG A 19 3.15 8.42 10.35
N GLY A 20 3.11 7.23 10.96
CA GLY A 20 3.06 5.95 10.27
C GLY A 20 1.66 5.36 10.29
N ARG A 21 1.47 4.25 9.56
CA ARG A 21 0.21 3.51 9.57
C ARG A 21 0.42 2.02 9.27
N PHE A 22 -0.47 1.21 9.83
CA PHE A 22 -0.73 -0.15 9.38
C PHE A 22 -2.09 -0.17 8.66
N ALA A 23 -2.13 -0.77 7.48
CA ALA A 23 -3.29 -0.67 6.59
C ALA A 23 -3.71 -2.05 6.05
N PRO A 24 -4.24 -2.95 6.91
CA PRO A 24 -4.62 -4.29 6.50
C PRO A 24 -5.96 -4.32 5.75
N SER A 25 -6.04 -5.20 4.73
CA SER A 25 -7.32 -5.59 4.13
C SER A 25 -7.99 -6.66 5.01
N PRO A 26 -9.27 -6.51 5.37
CA PRO A 26 -9.96 -7.43 6.28
C PRO A 26 -10.45 -8.70 5.55
N THR A 27 -9.54 -9.43 4.93
CA THR A 27 -9.81 -10.69 4.20
C THR A 27 -9.53 -11.93 5.06
N GLY A 28 -9.42 -11.77 6.36
CA GLY A 28 -9.15 -12.77 7.40
C GLY A 28 -8.28 -12.24 8.52
N PRO A 29 -7.99 -13.04 9.54
CA PRO A 29 -7.14 -12.67 10.67
C PRO A 29 -5.71 -12.35 10.23
N LEU A 30 -4.90 -11.80 11.15
CA LEU A 30 -3.48 -11.58 10.92
C LEU A 30 -2.75 -12.92 10.81
N HIS A 31 -1.79 -12.98 9.89
CA HIS A 31 -0.81 -14.05 9.74
C HIS A 31 0.60 -13.52 10.03
N ALA A 32 1.61 -14.38 10.05
CA ALA A 32 2.99 -13.99 10.36
C ALA A 32 3.48 -12.79 9.54
N GLY A 33 3.25 -12.77 8.21
CA GLY A 33 3.67 -11.65 7.35
C GLY A 33 2.97 -10.34 7.69
N SER A 34 1.67 -10.36 8.01
CA SER A 34 0.94 -9.15 8.44
C SER A 34 1.39 -8.68 9.82
N LEU A 35 1.75 -9.58 10.75
CA LEU A 35 2.32 -9.21 12.04
C LEU A 35 3.70 -8.57 11.89
N VAL A 36 4.55 -9.07 10.98
CA VAL A 36 5.85 -8.45 10.65
C VAL A 36 5.67 -7.02 10.18
N ALA A 37 4.71 -6.78 9.27
CA ALA A 37 4.41 -5.43 8.79
C ALA A 37 3.82 -4.53 9.89
N ALA A 38 2.93 -5.06 10.73
CA ALA A 38 2.36 -4.34 11.87
C ALA A 38 3.45 -3.96 12.89
N LEU A 39 4.27 -4.94 13.31
CA LEU A 39 5.34 -4.73 14.28
C LEU A 39 6.38 -3.73 13.75
N GLY A 40 6.87 -3.93 12.52
CA GLY A 40 7.88 -3.04 11.93
C GLY A 40 7.38 -1.60 11.82
N SER A 41 6.16 -1.38 11.31
CA SER A 41 5.57 -0.04 11.21
C SER A 41 5.27 0.60 12.57
N TRP A 42 4.91 -0.20 13.58
CA TRP A 42 4.70 0.26 14.95
C TRP A 42 6.02 0.67 15.62
N LEU A 43 7.04 -0.19 15.52
CA LEU A 43 8.37 0.08 16.08
C LEU A 43 8.98 1.35 15.46
N ASP A 44 8.87 1.51 14.15
CA ASP A 44 9.37 2.69 13.45
C ASP A 44 8.68 3.97 13.94
N ALA A 45 7.36 3.94 14.09
CA ALA A 45 6.62 5.08 14.64
C ALA A 45 7.01 5.38 16.09
N ARG A 46 7.10 4.38 16.95
CA ARG A 46 7.43 4.56 18.38
C ARG A 46 8.89 5.00 18.58
N LYS A 47 9.82 4.47 17.80
CA LYS A 47 11.24 4.88 17.81
C LYS A 47 11.43 6.36 17.50
N ASN A 48 10.62 6.89 16.59
CA ASN A 48 10.64 8.29 16.18
C ASN A 48 9.72 9.18 17.03
N GLY A 49 9.16 8.68 18.14
CA GLY A 49 8.24 9.45 19.02
C GLY A 49 6.97 9.88 18.32
N GLY A 50 6.59 9.17 17.26
CA GLY A 50 5.49 9.53 16.37
C GLY A 50 4.18 8.78 16.65
N LYS A 51 3.19 9.05 15.80
CA LYS A 51 1.89 8.39 15.81
C LYS A 51 1.88 7.20 14.86
N TRP A 52 1.19 6.15 15.28
CA TRP A 52 0.91 4.96 14.47
C TRP A 52 -0.59 4.78 14.30
N LEU A 53 -1.07 4.81 13.08
CA LEU A 53 -2.49 4.80 12.74
C LEU A 53 -2.92 3.42 12.22
N LEU A 54 -4.17 3.06 12.47
CA LEU A 54 -4.80 1.87 11.88
C LEU A 54 -5.82 2.30 10.83
N ARG A 55 -5.70 1.75 9.60
CA ARG A 55 -6.67 1.94 8.53
C ARG A 55 -7.11 0.59 7.99
N ILE A 56 -8.40 0.36 7.92
CA ILE A 56 -8.98 -0.87 7.34
C ILE A 56 -9.22 -0.64 5.86
N GLU A 57 -8.54 -1.41 5.01
CA GLU A 57 -8.65 -1.32 3.55
C GLU A 57 -9.71 -2.29 3.02
N ASP A 58 -10.97 -1.93 3.22
CA ASP A 58 -12.18 -2.70 2.95
C ASP A 58 -12.92 -2.30 1.67
N LEU A 59 -12.20 -1.77 0.67
CA LEU A 59 -12.78 -1.35 -0.62
C LEU A 59 -13.31 -2.52 -1.46
N ASP A 60 -12.60 -3.64 -1.46
CA ASP A 60 -13.01 -4.84 -2.20
C ASP A 60 -13.98 -5.66 -1.35
N THR A 61 -15.18 -5.12 -1.19
CA THR A 61 -16.21 -5.68 -0.32
C THR A 61 -16.49 -7.17 -0.54
N PRO A 62 -16.47 -7.72 -1.79
CA PRO A 62 -16.67 -9.15 -2.01
C PRO A 62 -15.61 -10.05 -1.36
N ARG A 63 -14.42 -9.54 -1.10
CA ARG A 63 -13.32 -10.28 -0.44
C ARG A 63 -13.21 -9.99 1.05
N CYS A 64 -13.95 -9.02 1.56
CA CYS A 64 -13.93 -8.68 2.98
C CYS A 64 -14.77 -9.68 3.79
N ILE A 65 -14.21 -10.11 4.92
CA ILE A 65 -14.90 -10.96 5.90
C ILE A 65 -15.37 -10.04 7.03
N PRO A 66 -16.66 -10.01 7.36
CA PRO A 66 -17.21 -9.08 8.35
C PRO A 66 -16.48 -9.10 9.69
N GLU A 67 -16.15 -10.29 10.20
CA GLU A 67 -15.51 -10.49 11.49
C GLU A 67 -14.00 -10.20 11.47
N ALA A 68 -13.37 -10.16 10.28
CA ALA A 68 -11.92 -10.02 10.16
C ALA A 68 -11.41 -8.67 10.71
N THR A 69 -12.17 -7.60 10.57
CA THR A 69 -11.80 -6.30 11.12
C THR A 69 -11.67 -6.36 12.65
N GLN A 70 -12.65 -6.95 13.32
CA GLN A 70 -12.62 -7.09 14.78
C GLN A 70 -11.52 -8.05 15.24
N GLN A 71 -11.30 -9.13 14.49
CA GLN A 71 -10.22 -10.09 14.77
C GLN A 71 -8.84 -9.42 14.65
N ILE A 72 -8.59 -8.64 13.59
CA ILE A 72 -7.36 -7.87 13.39
C ILE A 72 -7.12 -6.92 14.56
N GLN A 73 -8.14 -6.15 14.97
CA GLN A 73 -8.03 -5.23 16.10
C GLN A 73 -7.70 -5.98 17.40
N SER A 74 -8.42 -7.07 17.70
CA SER A 74 -8.18 -7.89 18.90
C SER A 74 -6.77 -8.48 18.92
N GLN A 75 -6.29 -8.99 17.78
CA GLN A 75 -4.94 -9.55 17.65
C GLN A 75 -3.86 -8.48 17.83
N LEU A 76 -4.04 -7.27 17.27
CA LEU A 76 -3.11 -6.15 17.49
C LEU A 76 -3.05 -5.77 18.96
N LEU A 77 -4.19 -5.63 19.63
CA LEU A 77 -4.25 -5.30 21.05
C LEU A 77 -3.64 -6.40 21.91
N ALA A 78 -3.89 -7.67 21.62
CA ALA A 78 -3.27 -8.80 22.31
C ALA A 78 -1.75 -8.83 22.16
N CYS A 79 -1.21 -8.29 21.05
CA CYS A 79 0.21 -8.05 20.84
C CYS A 79 0.73 -6.73 21.41
N GLY A 80 -0.09 -5.92 22.11
CA GLY A 80 0.29 -4.61 22.64
C GLY A 80 0.49 -3.53 21.58
N LEU A 81 0.10 -3.77 20.33
CA LEU A 81 0.24 -2.84 19.23
C LEU A 81 -0.97 -1.92 19.13
N SER A 82 -1.05 -0.95 20.03
CA SER A 82 -2.13 0.05 20.06
C SER A 82 -1.87 1.17 19.04
N TRP A 83 -2.94 1.70 18.47
CA TRP A 83 -2.96 2.83 17.53
C TRP A 83 -3.44 4.12 18.21
N ASP A 84 -3.14 5.28 17.61
CA ASP A 84 -3.24 6.58 18.28
C ASP A 84 -4.49 7.42 17.95
N GLU A 85 -5.19 7.11 16.86
CA GLU A 85 -6.35 7.91 16.40
C GLU A 85 -7.50 6.98 16.00
N GLU A 86 -8.64 7.56 15.62
CA GLU A 86 -9.79 6.79 15.13
C GLU A 86 -9.42 5.95 13.89
N ILE A 87 -9.98 4.74 13.85
CA ILE A 87 -9.79 3.84 12.72
C ILE A 87 -10.55 4.36 11.51
N ILE A 88 -9.85 4.49 10.40
CA ILE A 88 -10.48 4.82 9.12
C ILE A 88 -10.82 3.53 8.38
N HIS A 89 -12.04 3.47 7.86
CA HIS A 89 -12.52 2.44 6.95
C HIS A 89 -12.60 3.00 5.53
N GLN A 90 -11.93 2.39 4.57
CA GLN A 90 -11.91 2.88 3.18
C GLN A 90 -13.29 2.83 2.51
N SER A 91 -14.13 1.85 2.86
CA SER A 91 -15.51 1.74 2.38
C SER A 91 -16.36 2.98 2.65
N GLN A 92 -16.05 3.75 3.69
CA GLN A 92 -16.75 4.98 4.08
C GLN A 92 -16.20 6.24 3.39
N ARG A 93 -15.22 6.10 2.48
CA ARG A 93 -14.47 7.24 1.93
C ARG A 93 -14.67 7.46 0.42
N GLN A 94 -15.70 6.86 -0.14
CA GLN A 94 -16.02 6.91 -1.59
C GLN A 94 -16.00 8.33 -2.16
N GLU A 95 -16.56 9.32 -1.44
CA GLU A 95 -16.56 10.71 -1.87
C GLU A 95 -15.15 11.31 -1.97
N ALA A 96 -14.22 10.93 -1.09
CA ALA A 96 -12.86 11.45 -1.13
C ALA A 96 -12.13 10.95 -2.39
N TYR A 97 -12.34 9.68 -2.74
CA TYR A 97 -11.77 9.09 -3.95
C TYR A 97 -12.42 9.66 -5.21
N GLN A 98 -13.73 9.89 -5.17
CA GLN A 98 -14.43 10.52 -6.28
C GLN A 98 -13.90 11.94 -6.53
N ARG A 99 -13.72 12.76 -5.49
CA ARG A 99 -13.11 14.10 -5.63
C ARG A 99 -11.69 14.04 -6.19
N ALA A 100 -10.88 13.06 -5.79
CA ALA A 100 -9.53 12.88 -6.34
C ALA A 100 -9.59 12.49 -7.83
N LEU A 101 -10.50 11.60 -8.21
CA LEU A 101 -10.72 11.24 -9.62
C LEU A 101 -11.16 12.45 -10.47
N GLU A 102 -12.08 13.27 -9.95
CA GLU A 102 -12.53 14.50 -10.61
C GLU A 102 -11.40 15.52 -10.78
N ARG A 103 -10.52 15.65 -9.76
CA ARG A 103 -9.32 16.49 -9.88
C ARG A 103 -8.41 16.01 -11.00
N LEU A 104 -8.14 14.70 -11.08
CA LEU A 104 -7.35 14.10 -12.16
C LEU A 104 -8.01 14.29 -13.53
N ASN A 105 -9.34 14.23 -13.59
CA ASN A 105 -10.10 14.51 -14.79
C ASN A 105 -9.95 15.98 -15.24
N GLY A 106 -10.02 16.93 -14.31
CA GLY A 106 -9.76 18.35 -14.60
C GLY A 106 -8.35 18.61 -15.16
N LEU A 107 -7.37 17.78 -14.76
CA LEU A 107 -6.01 17.79 -15.30
C LEU A 107 -5.89 17.09 -16.67
N LYS A 108 -6.98 16.59 -17.23
CA LYS A 108 -7.04 15.89 -18.54
C LYS A 108 -6.10 14.68 -18.62
N CYS A 109 -5.96 13.92 -17.53
CA CYS A 109 -5.10 12.74 -17.50
C CYS A 109 -5.89 11.42 -17.32
N LEU A 110 -7.23 11.46 -17.50
CA LEU A 110 -8.08 10.28 -17.40
C LEU A 110 -8.77 9.94 -18.71
N TYR A 111 -8.99 8.65 -18.93
CA TYR A 111 -9.85 8.15 -19.99
C TYR A 111 -10.56 6.86 -19.57
N SER A 112 -11.72 6.59 -20.21
CA SER A 112 -12.48 5.38 -19.98
C SER A 112 -11.93 4.19 -20.79
N CYS A 113 -12.02 2.99 -20.20
CA CYS A 113 -11.53 1.76 -20.80
C CYS A 113 -12.54 0.63 -20.62
N THR A 114 -12.84 -0.08 -21.70
CA THR A 114 -13.74 -1.25 -21.73
C THR A 114 -13.00 -2.58 -21.86
N CYS A 115 -11.65 -2.55 -21.90
CA CYS A 115 -10.85 -3.75 -22.05
C CYS A 115 -11.00 -4.70 -20.86
N SER A 116 -11.36 -5.96 -21.14
CA SER A 116 -11.19 -7.07 -20.21
C SER A 116 -9.73 -7.52 -20.13
N ARG A 117 -9.39 -8.35 -19.13
CA ARG A 117 -8.06 -8.98 -19.08
C ARG A 117 -7.75 -9.78 -20.35
N GLN A 118 -8.73 -10.51 -20.89
CA GLN A 118 -8.58 -11.28 -22.12
C GLN A 118 -8.32 -10.38 -23.34
N THR A 119 -9.04 -9.25 -23.43
CA THR A 119 -8.82 -8.28 -24.52
C THR A 119 -7.42 -7.70 -24.48
N ILE A 120 -6.89 -7.41 -23.29
CA ILE A 120 -5.52 -6.92 -23.11
C ILE A 120 -4.50 -8.00 -23.52
N ALA A 121 -4.69 -9.25 -23.07
CA ALA A 121 -3.82 -10.36 -23.41
C ALA A 121 -3.78 -10.61 -24.93
N ASN A 122 -4.95 -10.57 -25.58
CA ASN A 122 -5.05 -10.74 -27.04
C ASN A 122 -4.34 -9.59 -27.80
N ALA A 123 -4.48 -8.35 -27.33
CA ALA A 123 -3.80 -7.21 -27.93
C ALA A 123 -2.26 -7.32 -27.80
N LEU A 124 -1.76 -7.79 -26.68
CA LEU A 124 -0.32 -8.03 -26.49
C LEU A 124 0.18 -9.19 -27.35
N ALA A 125 -0.57 -10.28 -27.42
CA ALA A 125 -0.23 -11.41 -28.30
C ALA A 125 -0.15 -11.01 -29.78
N SER A 126 -1.04 -10.13 -30.25
CA SER A 126 -0.98 -9.59 -31.60
C SER A 126 0.24 -8.69 -31.89
N LEU A 127 0.86 -8.17 -30.82
CA LEU A 127 2.12 -7.43 -30.87
C LEU A 127 3.37 -8.33 -30.69
N GLY A 128 3.17 -9.66 -30.57
CA GLY A 128 4.24 -10.62 -30.33
C GLY A 128 4.77 -10.60 -28.89
N ILE A 129 4.02 -10.00 -27.96
CA ILE A 129 4.41 -9.92 -26.54
C ILE A 129 3.74 -11.08 -25.80
N GLU A 130 4.55 -12.01 -25.30
CA GLU A 130 4.07 -13.06 -24.41
C GLU A 130 3.75 -12.50 -23.02
N THR A 131 2.60 -12.88 -22.48
CA THR A 131 2.18 -12.51 -21.13
C THR A 131 2.41 -13.70 -20.20
N PRO A 132 3.47 -13.70 -19.38
CA PRO A 132 3.69 -14.77 -18.42
C PRO A 132 2.55 -14.88 -17.42
N ARG A 133 2.20 -16.10 -17.02
CA ARG A 133 1.25 -16.32 -15.94
C ARG A 133 1.83 -15.73 -14.65
N ASN A 134 1.00 -14.99 -13.91
CA ASN A 134 1.34 -14.36 -12.62
C ASN A 134 2.27 -13.12 -12.67
N GLN A 135 2.54 -12.54 -13.84
CA GLN A 135 3.19 -11.24 -13.93
C GLN A 135 2.19 -10.11 -14.16
N GLU A 136 2.55 -8.92 -13.73
CA GLU A 136 1.77 -7.73 -14.01
C GLU A 136 1.86 -7.40 -15.50
N ILE A 137 0.71 -7.21 -16.13
CA ILE A 137 0.61 -6.97 -17.57
C ILE A 137 0.66 -5.47 -17.82
N VAL A 138 1.64 -5.01 -18.59
CA VAL A 138 1.71 -3.62 -19.05
C VAL A 138 0.54 -3.37 -20.01
N TYR A 139 -0.28 -2.37 -19.71
CA TYR A 139 -1.42 -2.05 -20.56
C TYR A 139 -0.98 -1.42 -21.89
N PRO A 140 -1.35 -1.98 -23.06
CA PRO A 140 -0.85 -1.54 -24.36
C PRO A 140 -1.49 -0.24 -24.88
N GLY A 141 -2.35 0.42 -24.10
CA GLY A 141 -2.98 1.68 -24.50
C GLY A 141 -4.17 1.54 -25.45
N THR A 142 -4.75 0.35 -25.63
CA THR A 142 -5.82 0.06 -26.61
C THR A 142 -6.99 1.06 -26.60
N CYS A 143 -7.42 1.52 -25.43
CA CYS A 143 -8.50 2.53 -25.31
C CYS A 143 -7.99 3.96 -25.14
N ARG A 144 -6.67 4.17 -25.17
CA ARG A 144 -6.09 5.50 -24.96
C ARG A 144 -6.41 6.38 -26.18
N PRO A 145 -7.10 7.53 -25.99
CA PRO A 145 -7.42 8.43 -27.10
C PRO A 145 -6.17 9.20 -27.54
N ALA A 146 -6.16 9.63 -28.80
CA ALA A 146 -5.09 10.48 -29.33
C ALA A 146 -4.97 11.83 -28.59
N SER A 147 -6.08 12.34 -28.07
CA SER A 147 -6.14 13.56 -27.28
C SER A 147 -6.93 13.33 -26.00
N LEU A 148 -6.34 13.72 -24.87
CA LEU A 148 -6.98 13.66 -23.57
C LEU A 148 -7.78 14.94 -23.32
N ILE A 149 -9.03 14.77 -22.94
CA ILE A 149 -9.95 15.87 -22.60
C ILE A 149 -10.51 15.67 -21.20
N SER A 150 -11.04 16.73 -20.60
CA SER A 150 -11.86 16.58 -19.41
C SER A 150 -13.20 15.94 -19.76
N ASN A 151 -13.55 14.87 -19.09
CA ASN A 151 -14.81 14.17 -19.30
C ASN A 151 -15.94 14.87 -18.49
N PRO A 152 -17.20 14.85 -18.96
CA PRO A 152 -18.33 15.33 -18.18
C PRO A 152 -18.43 14.56 -16.84
N ALA A 153 -18.91 15.21 -15.78
CA ALA A 153 -19.06 14.58 -14.47
C ALA A 153 -19.97 13.33 -14.54
N GLU A 154 -20.97 13.33 -15.41
CA GLU A 154 -21.87 12.21 -15.65
C GLU A 154 -21.17 10.97 -16.18
N ALA A 155 -20.04 11.12 -16.90
CA ALA A 155 -19.28 10.00 -17.44
C ALA A 155 -18.76 9.06 -16.32
N PHE A 156 -18.53 9.58 -15.11
CA PHE A 156 -18.11 8.78 -13.97
C PHE A 156 -19.24 7.97 -13.32
N LYS A 157 -20.48 8.29 -13.65
CA LYS A 157 -21.66 7.55 -13.17
C LYS A 157 -21.92 6.29 -14.00
N ASP A 158 -21.32 6.23 -15.20
CA ASP A 158 -21.53 5.14 -16.14
C ASP A 158 -20.87 3.85 -15.61
N SER A 159 -21.69 2.92 -15.14
CA SER A 159 -21.26 1.58 -14.76
C SER A 159 -20.87 0.79 -16.00
N GLY A 160 -19.80 0.04 -15.96
CA GLY A 160 -19.34 -0.80 -17.06
C GLY A 160 -18.05 -0.34 -17.73
N LYS A 161 -17.53 0.83 -17.39
CA LYS A 161 -16.20 1.30 -17.86
C LYS A 161 -15.23 1.49 -16.72
N ALA A 162 -14.01 1.01 -16.91
CA ALA A 162 -12.92 1.35 -16.00
C ALA A 162 -12.36 2.73 -16.35
N TRP A 163 -11.79 3.43 -15.37
CA TRP A 163 -11.09 4.70 -15.57
C TRP A 163 -9.61 4.50 -15.34
N ARG A 164 -8.82 4.83 -16.37
CA ARG A 164 -7.37 4.75 -16.34
C ARG A 164 -6.74 6.12 -16.32
N ILE A 165 -5.61 6.20 -15.62
CA ILE A 165 -4.72 7.35 -15.73
C ILE A 165 -3.83 7.15 -16.95
N ALA A 166 -3.71 8.19 -17.79
CA ALA A 166 -2.80 8.23 -18.92
C ALA A 166 -1.43 8.71 -18.46
N LEU A 167 -0.43 7.88 -18.59
CA LEU A 167 0.94 8.21 -18.22
C LEU A 167 1.63 9.03 -19.33
N PRO A 168 2.41 10.07 -19.00
CA PRO A 168 3.32 10.69 -19.97
C PRO A 168 4.35 9.70 -20.49
N LEU A 169 4.87 9.92 -21.70
CA LEU A 169 5.94 9.09 -22.26
C LEU A 169 7.20 9.10 -21.37
N ASP A 170 7.48 10.23 -20.75
CA ASP A 170 8.56 10.38 -19.76
C ASP A 170 7.99 10.30 -18.33
N SER A 171 7.57 9.12 -17.95
CA SER A 171 7.07 8.85 -16.59
C SER A 171 8.07 8.00 -15.79
N HIS A 172 9.29 8.53 -15.66
CA HIS A 172 10.34 7.96 -14.85
C HIS A 172 10.22 8.44 -13.40
N ILE A 173 10.20 7.50 -12.46
CA ILE A 173 10.11 7.76 -11.02
C ILE A 173 11.32 7.15 -10.32
N GLU A 174 12.01 7.98 -9.58
CA GLU A 174 13.12 7.58 -8.72
C GLU A 174 12.79 7.92 -7.26
N PHE A 175 13.20 7.04 -6.34
CA PHE A 175 13.03 7.27 -4.91
C PHE A 175 14.08 6.48 -4.12
N GLU A 176 14.37 6.95 -2.91
CA GLU A 176 15.15 6.21 -1.93
C GLU A 176 14.20 5.44 -1.03
N ASP A 177 14.45 4.14 -0.90
CA ASP A 177 13.82 3.29 0.10
C ASP A 177 14.80 3.11 1.27
N LEU A 178 14.30 3.28 2.49
CA LEU A 178 15.17 3.28 3.68
C LEU A 178 15.86 1.92 3.94
N ALA A 179 15.27 0.82 3.45
CA ALA A 179 15.86 -0.52 3.59
C ALA A 179 16.55 -1.00 2.32
N LEU A 180 16.01 -0.70 1.14
CA LEU A 180 16.43 -1.25 -0.14
C LEU A 180 17.30 -0.27 -0.96
N GLY A 181 17.49 0.98 -0.48
CA GLY A 181 18.25 2.01 -1.17
C GLY A 181 17.56 2.55 -2.40
N HIS A 182 18.34 2.98 -3.38
CA HIS A 182 17.84 3.63 -4.60
C HIS A 182 16.95 2.71 -5.43
N GLN A 183 15.77 3.21 -5.78
CA GLN A 183 14.77 2.54 -6.62
C GLN A 183 14.42 3.41 -7.82
N SER A 184 14.19 2.78 -8.96
CA SER A 184 13.91 3.45 -10.22
C SER A 184 12.92 2.64 -11.04
N GLN A 185 11.90 3.30 -11.63
CA GLN A 185 10.90 2.63 -12.48
C GLN A 185 10.41 3.54 -13.59
N HIS A 186 10.38 3.03 -14.82
CA HIS A 186 9.75 3.66 -15.97
C HIS A 186 8.29 3.22 -16.10
N LEU A 187 7.37 4.03 -15.57
CA LEU A 187 5.96 3.64 -15.45
C LEU A 187 5.29 3.34 -16.80
N ASN A 188 5.59 4.09 -17.85
CA ASN A 188 4.93 3.89 -19.14
C ASN A 188 5.33 2.57 -19.83
N THR A 189 6.54 2.06 -19.60
CA THR A 189 7.05 0.83 -20.21
C THR A 189 6.94 -0.39 -19.30
N GLU A 190 6.96 -0.20 -17.98
CA GLU A 190 6.94 -1.29 -17.02
C GLU A 190 5.56 -1.53 -16.39
N VAL A 191 4.67 -0.53 -16.43
CA VAL A 191 3.34 -0.58 -15.83
C VAL A 191 2.23 -0.31 -16.87
N GLY A 192 2.43 0.71 -17.70
CA GLY A 192 1.41 1.25 -18.59
C GLY A 192 0.33 2.05 -17.84
N ASP A 193 -0.64 2.53 -18.59
CA ASP A 193 -1.77 3.27 -18.02
C ASP A 193 -2.58 2.37 -17.07
N PHE A 194 -2.65 2.72 -15.80
CA PHE A 194 -3.26 1.88 -14.79
C PHE A 194 -4.66 2.36 -14.34
N VAL A 195 -5.45 1.43 -13.85
CA VAL A 195 -6.85 1.66 -13.45
C VAL A 195 -6.89 2.36 -12.10
N LEU A 196 -7.71 3.42 -12.00
CA LEU A 196 -8.03 4.11 -10.73
C LEU A 196 -9.44 3.80 -10.24
N ARG A 197 -10.37 3.54 -11.15
CA ARG A 197 -11.72 3.05 -10.84
C ARG A 197 -12.06 1.90 -11.77
N ARG A 198 -12.54 0.80 -11.22
CA ARG A 198 -12.93 -0.41 -11.95
C ARG A 198 -14.27 -0.22 -12.66
N SER A 199 -14.56 -1.11 -13.61
CA SER A 199 -15.84 -1.12 -14.33
C SER A 199 -17.05 -1.43 -13.44
N ASP A 200 -16.86 -2.09 -12.31
CA ASP A 200 -17.87 -2.34 -11.28
C ASP A 200 -18.08 -1.15 -10.33
N GLY A 201 -17.38 -0.03 -10.57
CA GLY A 201 -17.48 1.19 -9.79
C GLY A 201 -16.56 1.28 -8.58
N LEU A 202 -15.86 0.20 -8.20
CA LEU A 202 -14.94 0.22 -7.08
C LEU A 202 -13.66 1.00 -7.42
N PHE A 203 -13.21 1.82 -6.48
CA PHE A 203 -11.90 2.47 -6.58
C PHE A 203 -10.79 1.47 -6.34
N THR A 204 -9.65 1.69 -7.00
CA THR A 204 -8.50 0.79 -6.83
C THR A 204 -7.66 1.19 -5.62
N TYR A 205 -6.91 0.21 -5.12
CA TYR A 205 -5.91 0.39 -4.08
C TYR A 205 -4.98 1.59 -4.36
N GLN A 206 -4.53 1.74 -5.62
CA GLN A 206 -3.57 2.79 -6.00
C GLN A 206 -4.10 4.21 -5.72
N LEU A 207 -5.37 4.47 -6.01
CA LEU A 207 -5.97 5.78 -5.74
C LEU A 207 -6.28 5.95 -4.26
N ALA A 208 -6.90 4.94 -3.65
CA ALA A 208 -7.41 5.03 -2.28
C ALA A 208 -6.28 5.24 -1.26
N VAL A 209 -5.21 4.45 -1.34
CA VAL A 209 -4.09 4.56 -0.39
C VAL A 209 -3.42 5.93 -0.47
N VAL A 210 -3.24 6.48 -1.67
CA VAL A 210 -2.63 7.81 -1.87
C VAL A 210 -3.50 8.93 -1.30
N VAL A 211 -4.81 8.86 -1.52
CA VAL A 211 -5.76 9.84 -0.99
C VAL A 211 -5.83 9.78 0.53
N ASP A 212 -5.84 8.58 1.10
CA ASP A 212 -5.96 8.39 2.54
C ASP A 212 -4.67 8.72 3.27
N ASP A 213 -3.52 8.32 2.75
CA ASP A 213 -2.21 8.68 3.32
C ASP A 213 -2.05 10.21 3.36
N ALA A 214 -2.42 10.91 2.29
CA ALA A 214 -2.42 12.37 2.26
C ALA A 214 -3.40 12.98 3.27
N ARG A 215 -4.62 12.43 3.38
CA ARG A 215 -5.65 12.94 4.31
C ARG A 215 -5.28 12.72 5.77
N GLN A 216 -4.63 11.58 6.09
CA GLN A 216 -4.14 11.27 7.43
C GLN A 216 -2.80 11.95 7.74
N GLY A 217 -2.20 12.66 6.78
CA GLY A 217 -0.90 13.30 6.94
C GLY A 217 0.23 12.29 7.18
N ILE A 218 0.16 11.11 6.54
CA ILE A 218 1.18 10.07 6.67
C ILE A 218 2.50 10.58 6.11
N THR A 219 3.54 10.44 6.91
CA THR A 219 4.90 10.88 6.59
C THR A 219 5.84 9.72 6.26
N HIS A 220 5.54 8.52 6.80
CA HIS A 220 6.37 7.33 6.62
C HIS A 220 5.47 6.12 6.33
N ILE A 221 5.84 5.37 5.31
CA ILE A 221 5.16 4.16 4.85
C ILE A 221 6.08 2.98 5.05
N VAL A 222 5.87 2.24 6.15
CA VAL A 222 6.53 0.97 6.42
C VAL A 222 5.57 -0.14 6.04
N ARG A 223 5.99 -1.06 5.13
CA ARG A 223 5.14 -2.13 4.60
C ARG A 223 5.97 -3.26 3.99
N GLY A 224 5.36 -4.38 3.65
CA GLY A 224 6.04 -5.50 3.00
C GLY A 224 6.58 -5.15 1.61
N GLU A 225 7.71 -5.74 1.24
CA GLU A 225 8.41 -5.57 -0.04
C GLU A 225 7.56 -5.97 -1.27
N ASP A 226 6.55 -6.83 -1.08
CA ASP A 226 5.58 -7.18 -2.13
C ASP A 226 4.81 -5.98 -2.72
N LEU A 227 4.81 -4.86 -2.00
CA LEU A 227 4.21 -3.61 -2.44
C LEU A 227 5.22 -2.64 -3.06
N LEU A 228 6.50 -3.02 -3.18
CA LEU A 228 7.55 -2.16 -3.76
C LEU A 228 7.18 -1.72 -5.18
N SER A 229 6.73 -2.65 -6.03
CA SER A 229 6.31 -2.36 -7.41
C SER A 229 5.14 -1.37 -7.53
N ASN A 230 4.39 -1.14 -6.45
CA ASN A 230 3.30 -0.16 -6.41
C ASN A 230 3.78 1.26 -6.08
N THR A 231 4.98 1.39 -5.52
CA THR A 231 5.47 2.65 -4.93
C THR A 231 5.59 3.77 -5.98
N ALA A 232 6.19 3.48 -7.12
CA ALA A 232 6.35 4.48 -8.19
C ALA A 232 5.00 5.01 -8.71
N ARG A 233 3.96 4.15 -8.86
CA ARG A 233 2.59 4.57 -9.21
C ARG A 233 1.99 5.51 -8.18
N GLN A 234 2.20 5.21 -6.91
CA GLN A 234 1.70 6.01 -5.80
C GLN A 234 2.42 7.36 -5.74
N ILE A 235 3.74 7.39 -5.90
CA ILE A 235 4.53 8.62 -5.99
C ILE A 235 4.06 9.48 -7.19
N TYR A 236 3.78 8.87 -8.33
CA TYR A 236 3.25 9.57 -9.49
C TYR A 236 1.90 10.20 -9.19
N LEU A 237 0.97 9.48 -8.55
CA LEU A 237 -0.33 10.01 -8.15
C LEU A 237 -0.20 11.13 -7.11
N GLN A 238 0.68 10.97 -6.11
CA GLN A 238 0.97 12.02 -5.13
C GLN A 238 1.43 13.30 -5.81
N LYS A 239 2.36 13.19 -6.76
CA LYS A 239 2.89 14.33 -7.53
C LYS A 239 1.79 15.05 -8.30
N ILE A 240 0.96 14.34 -9.06
CA ILE A 240 -0.11 14.95 -9.87
C ILE A 240 -1.21 15.56 -8.99
N LEU A 241 -1.57 14.88 -7.90
CA LEU A 241 -2.57 15.38 -6.95
C LEU A 241 -2.01 16.46 -6.03
N GLY A 242 -0.72 16.81 -6.12
CA GLY A 242 -0.07 17.83 -5.28
C GLY A 242 -0.06 17.41 -3.80
N TYR A 243 0.02 16.13 -3.52
CA TYR A 243 0.16 15.61 -2.16
C TYR A 243 1.64 15.53 -1.77
N GLN A 244 1.91 15.62 -0.48
CA GLN A 244 3.25 15.40 0.04
C GLN A 244 3.64 13.94 -0.15
N ARG A 245 4.88 13.69 -0.57
CA ARG A 245 5.45 12.36 -0.71
C ARG A 245 5.95 11.87 0.66
N PRO A 246 5.48 10.71 1.16
CA PRO A 246 6.03 10.06 2.34
C PRO A 246 7.42 9.47 2.07
N GLU A 247 8.16 9.16 3.14
CA GLU A 247 9.31 8.25 3.08
C GLU A 247 8.83 6.80 3.06
N TYR A 248 9.61 5.93 2.42
CA TYR A 248 9.25 4.51 2.24
C TYR A 248 10.30 3.61 2.87
N LEU A 249 9.83 2.58 3.57
CA LEU A 249 10.64 1.48 4.09
C LEU A 249 9.94 0.16 3.79
N HIS A 250 10.51 -0.66 2.91
CA HIS A 250 9.98 -1.96 2.57
C HIS A 250 10.64 -3.06 3.40
N LEU A 251 9.82 -3.82 4.11
CA LEU A 251 10.23 -4.90 5.00
C LEU A 251 10.35 -6.22 4.25
N PRO A 252 11.27 -7.11 4.65
CA PRO A 252 11.46 -8.41 4.00
C PRO A 252 10.19 -9.26 4.09
N LEU A 253 9.90 -10.00 3.02
CA LEU A 253 8.75 -10.90 2.96
C LEU A 253 8.94 -12.13 3.84
N VAL A 254 7.90 -12.54 4.54
CA VAL A 254 7.87 -13.85 5.19
C VAL A 254 7.54 -14.89 4.12
N LEU A 255 8.49 -15.81 3.90
CA LEU A 255 8.36 -16.89 2.94
C LEU A 255 8.01 -18.18 3.67
N ASP A 256 7.35 -19.11 2.98
CA ASP A 256 7.13 -20.47 3.44
C ASP A 256 8.37 -21.36 3.21
N GLU A 257 8.25 -22.65 3.51
CA GLU A 257 9.33 -23.63 3.32
C GLU A 257 9.72 -23.87 1.85
N HIS A 258 8.86 -23.45 0.91
CA HIS A 258 9.10 -23.53 -0.53
C HIS A 258 9.66 -22.21 -1.11
N GLY A 259 9.86 -21.19 -0.26
CA GLY A 259 10.32 -19.86 -0.67
C GLY A 259 9.21 -19.01 -1.31
N GLU A 260 7.95 -19.40 -1.20
CA GLU A 260 6.81 -18.63 -1.65
C GLU A 260 6.31 -17.68 -0.55
N LYS A 261 5.79 -16.52 -0.96
CA LYS A 261 5.25 -15.53 -0.03
C LYS A 261 4.09 -16.11 0.78
N LEU A 262 4.20 -16.06 2.12
CA LEU A 262 3.08 -16.33 3.00
C LEU A 262 1.97 -15.31 2.79
N SER A 263 0.86 -15.77 2.23
CA SER A 263 -0.32 -14.96 1.97
C SER A 263 -1.59 -15.67 2.46
N LYS A 264 -2.67 -14.93 2.64
CA LYS A 264 -3.99 -15.51 2.96
C LYS A 264 -4.47 -16.51 1.89
N GLN A 265 -3.98 -16.40 0.64
CA GLN A 265 -4.30 -17.34 -0.45
C GLN A 265 -3.53 -18.66 -0.33
N THR A 266 -2.37 -18.67 0.32
CA THR A 266 -1.55 -19.86 0.55
C THR A 266 -1.87 -20.55 1.89
N LEU A 267 -3.09 -20.35 2.46
CA LEU A 267 -3.53 -20.91 3.74
C LEU A 267 -2.60 -20.55 4.92
N ALA A 268 -2.01 -19.35 4.89
CA ALA A 268 -1.17 -18.89 5.99
C ALA A 268 -1.94 -18.98 7.32
N THR A 269 -1.41 -19.75 8.25
CA THR A 269 -1.99 -19.91 9.58
C THR A 269 -2.08 -18.58 10.29
N GLN A 270 -3.23 -18.31 10.91
CA GLN A 270 -3.38 -17.12 11.76
C GLN A 270 -2.40 -17.15 12.93
N ILE A 271 -1.98 -15.97 13.39
CA ILE A 271 -1.17 -15.86 14.60
C ILE A 271 -1.96 -16.30 15.83
N ASN A 272 -1.28 -16.94 16.77
CA ASN A 272 -1.89 -17.36 18.02
C ASN A 272 -1.78 -16.26 19.07
N THR A 273 -2.91 -15.69 19.46
CA THR A 273 -3.00 -14.61 20.47
C THR A 273 -3.97 -14.96 21.61
N GLN A 274 -4.13 -16.25 21.89
CA GLN A 274 -5.07 -16.71 22.93
C GLN A 274 -4.72 -16.26 24.35
N ASP A 275 -3.45 -15.99 24.59
CA ASP A 275 -2.93 -15.41 25.84
C ASP A 275 -1.64 -14.61 25.59
N GLU A 276 -1.14 -13.94 26.64
CA GLU A 276 0.05 -13.09 26.58
C GLU A 276 1.30 -13.86 26.16
N LYS A 277 1.47 -15.10 26.63
CA LYS A 277 2.64 -15.92 26.29
C LYS A 277 2.66 -16.28 24.80
N HIS A 278 1.52 -16.64 24.22
CA HIS A 278 1.42 -16.92 22.79
C HIS A 278 1.63 -15.66 21.95
N SER A 279 1.02 -14.56 22.34
CA SER A 279 1.21 -13.25 21.68
C SER A 279 2.68 -12.83 21.68
N LEU A 280 3.37 -12.96 22.82
CA LEU A 280 4.80 -12.66 22.91
C LEU A 280 5.64 -13.58 22.04
N MET A 281 5.27 -14.85 21.92
CA MET A 281 5.96 -15.80 21.03
C MET A 281 5.82 -15.40 19.56
N GLU A 282 4.64 -14.96 19.13
CA GLU A 282 4.44 -14.48 17.76
C GLU A 282 5.23 -13.17 17.49
N LEU A 283 5.26 -12.24 18.46
CA LEU A 283 6.09 -11.03 18.38
C LEU A 283 7.58 -11.36 18.27
N ARG A 284 8.09 -12.33 19.05
CA ARG A 284 9.49 -12.78 18.97
C ARG A 284 9.83 -13.37 17.60
N LYS A 285 8.92 -14.16 17.00
CA LYS A 285 9.09 -14.67 15.63
C LYS A 285 9.16 -13.53 14.60
N ALA A 286 8.25 -12.57 14.70
CA ALA A 286 8.23 -11.40 13.81
C ALA A 286 9.50 -10.55 13.96
N ALA A 287 9.95 -10.29 15.19
CA ALA A 287 11.18 -9.56 15.47
C ALA A 287 12.44 -10.26 14.96
N LYS A 288 12.51 -11.59 15.10
CA LYS A 288 13.60 -12.39 14.53
C LYS A 288 13.64 -12.24 13.00
N HIS A 289 12.48 -12.24 12.35
CA HIS A 289 12.37 -12.04 10.90
C HIS A 289 12.84 -10.63 10.48
N LEU A 290 12.51 -9.61 11.28
CA LEU A 290 12.99 -8.24 11.10
C LEU A 290 14.48 -8.04 11.47
N GLY A 291 15.17 -9.10 11.88
CA GLY A 291 16.60 -9.05 12.23
C GLY A 291 16.92 -8.37 13.56
N LEU A 292 15.92 -8.16 14.42
CA LEU A 292 16.11 -7.59 15.77
C LEU A 292 16.89 -8.58 16.64
N LYS A 293 17.88 -8.07 17.37
CA LYS A 293 18.77 -8.85 18.22
C LYS A 293 18.75 -8.32 19.66
N ASN A 294 19.24 -9.15 20.58
CA ASN A 294 19.41 -8.78 21.99
C ASN A 294 18.10 -8.36 22.69
N LEU A 295 16.98 -8.99 22.31
CA LEU A 295 15.70 -8.76 22.97
C LEU A 295 15.54 -9.67 24.18
N PRO A 296 14.76 -9.25 25.21
CA PRO A 296 14.48 -10.10 26.36
C PRO A 296 13.79 -11.41 25.97
N ASP A 297 14.30 -12.54 26.47
CA ASP A 297 13.80 -13.90 26.16
C ASP A 297 13.28 -14.67 27.40
N GLY A 298 13.34 -14.05 28.57
CA GLY A 298 12.87 -14.64 29.85
C GLY A 298 11.37 -15.01 29.84
N GLU A 299 11.01 -15.97 30.70
CA GLU A 299 9.60 -16.42 30.82
C GLU A 299 8.66 -15.39 31.45
N ASN A 300 9.19 -14.49 32.27
CA ASN A 300 8.42 -13.47 33.00
C ASN A 300 8.45 -12.09 32.34
N VAL A 301 8.90 -11.99 31.09
CA VAL A 301 8.93 -10.72 30.34
C VAL A 301 7.52 -10.40 29.86
N THR A 302 7.01 -9.24 30.25
CA THR A 302 5.73 -8.73 29.76
C THR A 302 5.84 -8.21 28.33
N ILE A 303 4.73 -8.19 27.58
CA ILE A 303 4.68 -7.61 26.23
C ILE A 303 5.15 -6.15 26.24
N ALA A 304 4.76 -5.37 27.25
CA ALA A 304 5.14 -3.95 27.36
C ALA A 304 6.67 -3.75 27.49
N GLU A 305 7.31 -4.49 28.38
CA GLU A 305 8.77 -4.48 28.54
C GLU A 305 9.48 -4.92 27.28
N TRP A 306 8.96 -5.97 26.64
CA TRP A 306 9.51 -6.50 25.41
C TRP A 306 9.42 -5.50 24.26
N LEU A 307 8.26 -4.85 24.06
CA LEU A 307 8.06 -3.83 23.03
C LEU A 307 8.93 -2.60 23.25
N LEU A 308 9.15 -2.20 24.49
CA LEU A 308 10.07 -1.12 24.83
C LEU A 308 11.51 -1.47 24.41
N ALA A 309 11.98 -2.67 24.73
CA ALA A 309 13.30 -3.15 24.32
C ALA A 309 13.41 -3.27 22.78
N ALA A 310 12.36 -3.79 22.11
CA ALA A 310 12.30 -3.90 20.66
C ALA A 310 12.34 -2.52 19.97
N THR A 311 11.64 -1.52 20.54
CA THR A 311 11.67 -0.14 20.04
C THR A 311 13.09 0.45 20.14
N HIS A 312 13.82 0.21 21.23
CA HIS A 312 15.21 0.65 21.33
C HIS A 312 16.14 -0.06 20.34
N ALA A 313 15.90 -1.36 20.11
CA ALA A 313 16.69 -2.18 19.19
C ALA A 313 16.38 -1.91 17.71
N TRP A 314 15.24 -1.30 17.40
CA TRP A 314 14.84 -0.98 16.03
C TRP A 314 15.84 -0.03 15.36
N LYS A 315 16.30 -0.40 14.18
CA LYS A 315 17.19 0.41 13.31
C LYS A 315 16.59 0.41 11.92
N ASN A 316 16.38 1.56 11.37
CA ASN A 316 16.04 1.82 9.97
C ASN A 316 17.25 2.33 9.23
#